data_0291d7dc007024eca50008308d934f99
#
_entry.id   0291d7dc007024eca50008308d934f99
#
_cell.length_a   1.000
_cell.length_b   1.000
_cell.length_c   1.000
_cell.angle_alpha   90.00
_cell.angle_beta   90.00
_cell.angle_gamma   90.00
#
_symmetry.space_group_name_H-M   'P 1'
#
loop_
_entity.id
_entity.type
_entity.pdbx_description
1 polymer ?
#
loop_
_entity_poly.entity_id
_entity_poly.type
_entity_poly.pdbx_seq_one_letter_code
_entity_poly.pdbx_strand_id
1 'polypeptide(L)'
;LEGRDLLGCAQTGTGKTAAFLLPILHRLQTQPKPAQRNRPRALILAPTRELAAQIAESVTDYGRYTGIPFAVVFGGVSQYPQVSALNRGAVLVVATPGRLLDLMEQGHVTLEAVEEFVLDEADRMLDMGFLPDIKRILSKLPQQRHSQFFSATLSPDVLRLAKEMVKDPVQVTISPNQPTVDKINQKVMFVDKPNKDGLLIHLLSSRPEFSRVIVFARTRHGSDKIVKKLRNAEIRAEAIHSDKTQRARTDALNAFRNGRLRVLVAT
;
A
#
# COMPACT_ATOMS: atom_id res chain seq x y z
N LEU A 1 13.34 -7.53 -17.15
CA LEU A 1 12.72 -7.86 -18.44
C LEU A 1 13.01 -9.28 -18.93
N GLU A 2 14.04 -9.93 -18.40
CA GLU A 2 14.47 -11.30 -18.80
C GLU A 2 13.52 -12.41 -18.33
N GLY A 3 12.47 -12.11 -17.55
CA GLY A 3 11.51 -13.11 -17.06
C GLY A 3 11.96 -13.92 -15.85
N ARG A 4 13.07 -13.52 -15.21
CA ARG A 4 13.53 -14.14 -13.96
C ARG A 4 12.77 -13.56 -12.77
N ASP A 5 12.46 -14.38 -11.80
CA ASP A 5 11.88 -13.92 -10.55
C ASP A 5 12.80 -12.92 -9.83
N LEU A 6 12.21 -12.02 -9.06
CA LEU A 6 12.92 -10.93 -8.37
C LEU A 6 12.67 -10.95 -6.86
N LEU A 7 13.74 -10.83 -6.08
CA LEU A 7 13.70 -10.50 -4.65
C LEU A 7 14.31 -9.10 -4.45
N GLY A 8 13.44 -8.11 -4.25
CA GLY A 8 13.83 -6.72 -4.05
C GLY A 8 13.78 -6.32 -2.57
N CYS A 9 14.92 -5.97 -1.99
CA CYS A 9 14.97 -5.36 -0.65
C CYS A 9 15.27 -3.87 -0.77
N ALA A 10 14.25 -3.04 -0.52
CA ALA A 10 14.39 -1.59 -0.66
C ALA A 10 13.34 -0.84 0.17
N GLN A 11 13.71 0.29 0.74
CA GLN A 11 12.83 1.16 1.51
C GLN A 11 11.77 1.85 0.63
N THR A 12 10.77 2.48 1.25
CA THR A 12 9.78 3.32 0.56
C THR A 12 10.48 4.53 -0.08
N GLY A 13 10.01 4.95 -1.26
CA GLY A 13 10.60 6.10 -1.98
C GLY A 13 11.80 5.78 -2.86
N THR A 14 12.23 4.51 -2.96
CA THR A 14 13.35 4.10 -3.83
C THR A 14 12.95 3.80 -5.28
N GLY A 15 11.67 4.00 -5.63
CA GLY A 15 11.18 3.74 -7.00
C GLY A 15 10.67 2.32 -7.23
N LYS A 16 10.43 1.50 -6.20
CA LYS A 16 9.92 0.12 -6.34
C LYS A 16 8.69 0.01 -7.24
N THR A 17 7.71 0.91 -7.06
CA THR A 17 6.47 0.89 -7.85
C THR A 17 6.75 0.99 -9.35
N ALA A 18 7.62 1.91 -9.76
CA ALA A 18 8.03 2.00 -11.17
C ALA A 18 8.82 0.77 -11.62
N ALA A 19 9.67 0.21 -10.74
CA ALA A 19 10.51 -0.94 -11.05
C ALA A 19 9.69 -2.19 -11.42
N PHE A 20 8.53 -2.42 -10.79
CA PHE A 20 7.66 -3.53 -11.17
C PHE A 20 6.58 -3.15 -12.19
N LEU A 21 6.01 -1.95 -12.13
CA LEU A 21 4.92 -1.57 -13.04
C LEU A 21 5.38 -1.41 -14.48
N LEU A 22 6.51 -0.74 -14.72
CA LEU A 22 6.98 -0.49 -16.08
C LEU A 22 7.25 -1.79 -16.86
N PRO A 23 7.95 -2.80 -16.33
CA PRO A 23 8.10 -4.08 -17.00
C PRO A 23 6.77 -4.83 -17.21
N ILE A 24 5.86 -4.80 -16.25
CA ILE A 24 4.54 -5.44 -16.38
C ILE A 24 3.74 -4.80 -17.51
N LEU A 25 3.62 -3.46 -17.51
CA LEU A 25 2.90 -2.73 -18.56
C LEU A 25 3.54 -2.98 -19.94
N HIS A 26 4.87 -2.96 -20.03
CA HIS A 26 5.60 -3.29 -21.26
C HIS A 26 5.26 -4.69 -21.77
N ARG A 27 5.31 -5.73 -20.90
CA ARG A 27 4.97 -7.11 -21.30
C ARG A 27 3.52 -7.26 -21.72
N LEU A 28 2.58 -6.67 -20.96
CA LEU A 28 1.16 -6.72 -21.30
C LEU A 28 0.88 -6.06 -22.65
N GLN A 29 1.63 -5.01 -23.01
CA GLN A 29 1.51 -4.29 -24.27
C GLN A 29 2.19 -5.00 -25.44
N THR A 30 3.40 -5.56 -25.25
CA THR A 30 4.16 -6.23 -26.30
C THR A 30 3.72 -7.67 -26.56
N GLN A 31 3.02 -8.28 -25.60
CA GLN A 31 2.43 -9.61 -25.73
C GLN A 31 0.91 -9.54 -25.50
N PRO A 32 0.19 -8.84 -26.40
CA PRO A 32 -1.24 -8.67 -26.23
C PRO A 32 -1.96 -10.02 -26.30
N LYS A 33 -2.87 -10.24 -25.38
CA LYS A 33 -3.81 -11.38 -25.38
C LYS A 33 -5.22 -10.83 -25.23
N PRO A 34 -6.25 -11.48 -25.79
CA PRO A 34 -7.62 -11.07 -25.59
C PRO A 34 -7.93 -10.95 -24.09
N ALA A 35 -8.52 -9.83 -23.70
CA ALA A 35 -8.97 -9.63 -22.32
C ALA A 35 -10.03 -10.69 -21.99
N GLN A 36 -9.81 -11.41 -20.89
CA GLN A 36 -10.75 -12.45 -20.44
C GLN A 36 -11.53 -11.91 -19.23
N ARG A 37 -12.83 -12.12 -19.26
CA ARG A 37 -13.68 -11.78 -18.13
C ARG A 37 -13.22 -12.50 -16.88
N ASN A 38 -13.03 -11.76 -15.78
CA ASN A 38 -12.67 -12.29 -14.46
C ASN A 38 -11.32 -13.04 -14.38
N ARG A 39 -10.44 -12.91 -15.39
CA ARG A 39 -9.15 -13.60 -15.47
C ARG A 39 -8.02 -12.63 -15.76
N PRO A 40 -7.49 -11.92 -14.75
CA PRO A 40 -6.37 -11.01 -14.93
C PRO A 40 -5.09 -11.77 -15.28
N ARG A 41 -4.21 -11.13 -16.05
CA ARG A 41 -2.88 -11.62 -16.39
C ARG A 41 -1.81 -11.11 -15.41
N ALA A 42 -2.07 -10.00 -14.73
CA ALA A 42 -1.16 -9.44 -13.74
C ALA A 42 -1.89 -9.18 -12.42
N LEU A 43 -1.25 -9.57 -11.31
CA LEU A 43 -1.75 -9.34 -9.96
C LEU A 43 -0.67 -8.67 -9.11
N ILE A 44 -1.02 -7.56 -8.47
CA ILE A 44 -0.19 -6.86 -7.51
C ILE A 44 -0.91 -6.87 -6.16
N LEU A 45 -0.29 -7.46 -5.14
CA LEU A 45 -0.79 -7.43 -3.76
C LEU A 45 -0.11 -6.32 -2.96
N ALA A 46 -0.91 -5.56 -2.24
CA ALA A 46 -0.51 -4.49 -1.33
C ALA A 46 -1.13 -4.68 0.05
N PRO A 47 -0.43 -4.34 1.17
CA PRO A 47 -0.92 -4.57 2.53
C PRO A 47 -2.11 -3.68 2.90
N THR A 48 -2.21 -2.50 2.32
CA THR A 48 -3.21 -1.49 2.70
C THR A 48 -3.97 -0.96 1.50
N ARG A 49 -5.19 -0.48 1.77
CA ARG A 49 -6.05 0.15 0.77
C ARG A 49 -5.42 1.39 0.16
N GLU A 50 -4.72 2.15 1.00
CA GLU A 50 -4.03 3.38 0.62
C GLU A 50 -2.89 3.08 -0.35
N LEU A 51 -2.08 2.04 -0.08
CA LEU A 51 -1.01 1.64 -0.99
C LEU A 51 -1.58 1.07 -2.29
N ALA A 52 -2.63 0.25 -2.23
CA ALA A 52 -3.30 -0.23 -3.43
C ALA A 52 -3.83 0.91 -4.31
N ALA A 53 -4.41 1.96 -3.69
CA ALA A 53 -4.84 3.16 -4.41
C ALA A 53 -3.66 3.94 -5.02
N GLN A 54 -2.54 4.09 -4.30
CA GLN A 54 -1.31 4.74 -4.82
C GLN A 54 -0.70 3.98 -6.00
N ILE A 55 -0.67 2.64 -5.92
CA ILE A 55 -0.23 1.81 -7.03
C ILE A 55 -1.16 1.99 -8.23
N ALA A 56 -2.48 2.07 -8.02
CA ALA A 56 -3.46 2.30 -9.07
C ALA A 56 -3.30 3.69 -9.73
N GLU A 57 -3.00 4.74 -8.97
CA GLU A 57 -2.62 6.05 -9.50
C GLU A 57 -1.38 5.91 -10.43
N SER A 58 -0.36 5.17 -9.96
CA SER A 58 0.84 4.90 -10.77
C SER A 58 0.53 4.08 -12.03
N VAL A 59 -0.40 3.11 -11.96
CA VAL A 59 -0.87 2.37 -13.17
C VAL A 59 -1.53 3.34 -14.15
N THR A 60 -2.34 4.28 -13.67
CA THR A 60 -2.98 5.31 -14.51
C THR A 60 -1.94 6.20 -15.17
N ASP A 61 -0.94 6.67 -14.42
CA ASP A 61 0.08 7.60 -14.91
C ASP A 61 1.03 6.94 -15.91
N TYR A 62 1.59 5.79 -15.57
CA TYR A 62 2.54 5.07 -16.44
C TYR A 62 1.85 4.37 -17.60
N GLY A 63 0.62 3.89 -17.38
CA GLY A 63 -0.16 3.16 -18.38
C GLY A 63 -1.05 4.03 -19.28
N ARG A 64 -1.03 5.37 -19.15
CA ARG A 64 -1.99 6.28 -19.81
C ARG A 64 -2.12 6.09 -21.32
N TYR A 65 -1.05 5.64 -21.98
CA TYR A 65 -1.03 5.45 -23.43
C TYR A 65 -1.11 3.98 -23.85
N THR A 66 -1.24 3.05 -22.91
CA THR A 66 -1.22 1.60 -23.20
C THR A 66 -2.61 1.03 -23.47
N GLY A 67 -3.67 1.68 -23.00
CA GLY A 67 -5.03 1.17 -23.09
C GLY A 67 -5.29 -0.10 -22.24
N ILE A 68 -4.37 -0.51 -21.37
CA ILE A 68 -4.48 -1.72 -20.55
C ILE A 68 -5.57 -1.51 -19.47
N PRO A 69 -6.67 -2.29 -19.52
CA PRO A 69 -7.71 -2.20 -18.50
C PRO A 69 -7.24 -2.80 -17.18
N PHE A 70 -7.51 -2.10 -16.08
CA PHE A 70 -7.15 -2.57 -14.75
C PHE A 70 -8.29 -2.42 -13.74
N ALA A 71 -8.20 -3.15 -12.63
CA ALA A 71 -9.10 -3.06 -11.50
C ALA A 71 -8.33 -2.88 -10.19
N VAL A 72 -8.95 -2.14 -9.25
CA VAL A 72 -8.44 -1.99 -7.89
C VAL A 72 -9.40 -2.65 -6.93
N VAL A 73 -8.90 -3.59 -6.10
CA VAL A 73 -9.70 -4.51 -5.29
C VAL A 73 -9.30 -4.39 -3.82
N PHE A 74 -10.10 -3.68 -3.02
CA PHE A 74 -9.89 -3.54 -1.58
C PHE A 74 -11.20 -3.38 -0.81
N GLY A 75 -11.16 -3.73 0.47
CA GLY A 75 -12.33 -3.69 1.35
C GLY A 75 -12.73 -2.28 1.81
N GLY A 76 -13.87 -2.19 2.53
CA GLY A 76 -14.36 -0.94 3.14
C GLY A 76 -15.03 0.04 2.17
N VAL A 77 -15.24 -0.39 0.93
CA VAL A 77 -16.01 0.30 -0.10
C VAL A 77 -16.88 -0.73 -0.83
N SER A 78 -17.85 -0.25 -1.61
CA SER A 78 -18.71 -1.12 -2.42
C SER A 78 -17.87 -2.02 -3.35
N GLN A 79 -18.24 -3.29 -3.44
CA GLN A 79 -17.60 -4.21 -4.39
C GLN A 79 -18.13 -4.06 -5.82
N TYR A 80 -19.28 -3.44 -6.01
CA TYR A 80 -19.92 -3.36 -7.32
C TYR A 80 -19.02 -2.74 -8.41
N PRO A 81 -18.35 -1.59 -8.22
CA PRO A 81 -17.44 -1.06 -9.22
C PRO A 81 -16.24 -1.98 -9.49
N GLN A 82 -15.76 -2.70 -8.47
CA GLN A 82 -14.64 -3.64 -8.58
C GLN A 82 -15.03 -4.86 -9.41
N VAL A 83 -16.17 -5.47 -9.10
CA VAL A 83 -16.75 -6.59 -9.86
C VAL A 83 -17.06 -6.17 -11.30
N SER A 84 -17.61 -4.96 -11.50
CA SER A 84 -17.85 -4.42 -12.84
C SER A 84 -16.57 -4.29 -13.66
N ALA A 85 -15.46 -3.82 -13.06
CA ALA A 85 -14.18 -3.72 -13.75
C ALA A 85 -13.60 -5.10 -14.11
N LEU A 86 -13.68 -6.07 -13.20
CA LEU A 86 -13.27 -7.46 -13.44
C LEU A 86 -14.08 -8.09 -14.57
N ASN A 87 -15.40 -7.91 -14.56
CA ASN A 87 -16.31 -8.40 -15.59
C ASN A 87 -16.05 -7.80 -16.98
N ARG A 88 -15.55 -6.56 -17.05
CA ARG A 88 -15.12 -5.92 -18.31
C ARG A 88 -13.78 -6.41 -18.83
N GLY A 89 -13.13 -7.35 -18.12
CA GLY A 89 -11.86 -7.92 -18.55
C GLY A 89 -10.64 -7.12 -18.10
N ALA A 90 -10.61 -6.70 -16.83
CA ALA A 90 -9.40 -6.13 -16.26
C ALA A 90 -8.21 -7.09 -16.42
N VAL A 91 -7.16 -6.64 -17.11
CA VAL A 91 -5.96 -7.43 -17.40
C VAL A 91 -4.96 -7.36 -16.23
N LEU A 92 -4.93 -6.21 -15.52
CA LEU A 92 -4.13 -6.00 -14.33
C LEU A 92 -5.02 -5.76 -13.12
N VAL A 93 -4.73 -6.41 -12.00
CA VAL A 93 -5.43 -6.22 -10.74
C VAL A 93 -4.46 -5.78 -9.66
N VAL A 94 -4.77 -4.68 -8.97
CA VAL A 94 -4.11 -4.24 -7.75
C VAL A 94 -5.03 -4.53 -6.58
N ALA A 95 -4.59 -5.33 -5.60
CA ALA A 95 -5.50 -5.81 -4.56
C ALA A 95 -4.89 -5.80 -3.14
N THR A 96 -5.79 -5.72 -2.14
CA THR A 96 -5.48 -6.16 -0.78
C THR A 96 -5.95 -7.60 -0.57
N PRO A 97 -5.21 -8.43 0.23
CA PRO A 97 -5.48 -9.87 0.31
C PRO A 97 -6.92 -10.24 0.64
N GLY A 98 -7.48 -9.67 1.72
CA GLY A 98 -8.81 -10.07 2.20
C GLY A 98 -9.95 -9.85 1.18
N ARG A 99 -10.01 -8.68 0.50
CA ARG A 99 -11.05 -8.44 -0.51
C ARG A 99 -10.84 -9.26 -1.77
N LEU A 100 -9.58 -9.53 -2.15
CA LEU A 100 -9.31 -10.41 -3.28
C LEU A 100 -9.86 -11.82 -3.02
N LEU A 101 -9.58 -12.39 -1.84
CA LEU A 101 -10.11 -13.70 -1.45
C LEU A 101 -11.63 -13.72 -1.41
N ASP A 102 -12.25 -12.69 -0.84
CA ASP A 102 -13.72 -12.54 -0.81
C ASP A 102 -14.31 -12.58 -2.24
N LEU A 103 -13.75 -11.83 -3.20
CA LEU A 103 -14.20 -11.85 -4.59
C LEU A 103 -13.88 -13.17 -5.32
N MET A 104 -12.80 -13.85 -4.96
CA MET A 104 -12.49 -15.19 -5.47
C MET A 104 -13.52 -16.23 -4.98
N GLU A 105 -13.88 -16.19 -3.69
CA GLU A 105 -14.90 -17.09 -3.10
C GLU A 105 -16.29 -16.87 -3.71
N GLN A 106 -16.62 -15.62 -4.06
CA GLN A 106 -17.85 -15.28 -4.77
C GLN A 106 -17.80 -15.61 -6.28
N GLY A 107 -16.68 -16.09 -6.82
CA GLY A 107 -16.51 -16.42 -8.23
C GLY A 107 -16.36 -15.20 -9.17
N HIS A 108 -16.07 -14.01 -8.61
CA HIS A 108 -15.92 -12.78 -9.39
C HIS A 108 -14.51 -12.61 -9.98
N VAL A 109 -13.55 -13.43 -9.59
CA VAL A 109 -12.19 -13.43 -10.15
C VAL A 109 -11.54 -14.79 -9.93
N THR A 110 -10.78 -15.26 -10.94
CA THR A 110 -9.89 -16.42 -10.85
C THR A 110 -8.47 -16.01 -11.21
N LEU A 111 -7.49 -16.67 -10.63
CA LEU A 111 -6.06 -16.30 -10.81
C LEU A 111 -5.32 -17.21 -11.79
N GLU A 112 -6.03 -18.12 -12.47
CA GLU A 112 -5.45 -19.15 -13.35
C GLU A 112 -4.69 -18.58 -14.56
N ALA A 113 -4.99 -17.34 -14.97
CA ALA A 113 -4.36 -16.69 -16.10
C ALA A 113 -3.24 -15.72 -15.69
N VAL A 114 -2.87 -15.66 -14.40
CA VAL A 114 -1.85 -14.74 -13.91
C VAL A 114 -0.46 -15.17 -14.38
N GLU A 115 0.17 -14.30 -15.16
CA GLU A 115 1.53 -14.44 -15.68
C GLU A 115 2.54 -13.61 -14.90
N GLU A 116 2.09 -12.46 -14.35
CA GLU A 116 2.90 -11.51 -13.57
C GLU A 116 2.32 -11.38 -12.16
N PHE A 117 3.11 -11.68 -11.15
CA PHE A 117 2.68 -11.57 -9.75
C PHE A 117 3.66 -10.73 -8.94
N VAL A 118 3.16 -9.73 -8.24
CA VAL A 118 3.92 -8.87 -7.34
C VAL A 118 3.35 -8.94 -5.93
N LEU A 119 4.23 -9.12 -4.95
CA LEU A 119 3.95 -8.92 -3.54
C LEU A 119 4.75 -7.71 -3.05
N ASP A 120 4.09 -6.58 -2.78
CA ASP A 120 4.75 -5.35 -2.33
C ASP A 120 4.55 -5.13 -0.82
N GLU A 121 5.58 -4.63 -0.14
CA GLU A 121 5.64 -4.48 1.32
C GLU A 121 5.31 -5.78 2.07
N ALA A 122 5.99 -6.88 1.70
CA ALA A 122 5.73 -8.22 2.25
C ALA A 122 5.93 -8.28 3.77
N ASP A 123 6.94 -7.61 4.31
CA ASP A 123 7.18 -7.50 5.76
C ASP A 123 5.95 -6.91 6.47
N ARG A 124 5.39 -5.83 5.93
CA ARG A 124 4.20 -5.20 6.49
C ARG A 124 2.96 -6.11 6.40
N MET A 125 2.83 -6.90 5.34
CA MET A 125 1.74 -7.88 5.25
C MET A 125 1.85 -8.94 6.34
N LEU A 126 3.07 -9.41 6.64
CA LEU A 126 3.32 -10.36 7.72
C LEU A 126 3.00 -9.74 9.10
N ASP A 127 3.43 -8.51 9.36
CA ASP A 127 3.14 -7.77 10.59
C ASP A 127 1.62 -7.58 10.80
N MET A 128 0.86 -7.44 9.72
CA MET A 128 -0.60 -7.33 9.74
C MET A 128 -1.32 -8.68 9.84
N GLY A 129 -0.60 -9.81 9.85
CA GLY A 129 -1.17 -11.15 9.98
C GLY A 129 -1.73 -11.74 8.69
N PHE A 130 -1.41 -11.21 7.52
CA PHE A 130 -1.93 -11.69 6.23
C PHE A 130 -1.24 -12.94 5.68
N LEU A 131 -0.31 -13.56 6.42
CA LEU A 131 0.38 -14.76 5.97
C LEU A 131 -0.59 -15.89 5.52
N PRO A 132 -1.67 -16.23 6.26
CA PRO A 132 -2.63 -17.24 5.81
C PRO A 132 -3.32 -16.86 4.51
N ASP A 133 -3.71 -15.58 4.36
CA ASP A 133 -4.39 -15.08 3.17
C ASP A 133 -3.47 -15.13 1.94
N ILE A 134 -2.21 -14.71 2.10
CA ILE A 134 -1.19 -14.78 1.06
C ILE A 134 -1.00 -16.22 0.60
N LYS A 135 -0.87 -17.19 1.52
CA LYS A 135 -0.72 -18.62 1.18
C LYS A 135 -1.93 -19.16 0.42
N ARG A 136 -3.15 -18.77 0.79
CA ARG A 136 -4.36 -19.13 0.06
C ARG A 136 -4.36 -18.56 -1.38
N ILE A 137 -3.92 -17.31 -1.55
CA ILE A 137 -3.79 -16.69 -2.88
C ILE A 137 -2.71 -17.40 -3.70
N LEU A 138 -1.52 -17.65 -3.13
CA LEU A 138 -0.42 -18.36 -3.79
C LEU A 138 -0.84 -19.74 -4.29
N SER A 139 -1.67 -20.47 -3.53
CA SER A 139 -2.18 -21.79 -3.91
C SER A 139 -3.11 -21.79 -5.13
N LYS A 140 -3.64 -20.62 -5.53
CA LYS A 140 -4.53 -20.44 -6.69
C LYS A 140 -3.82 -19.85 -7.91
N LEU A 141 -2.56 -19.45 -7.76
CA LEU A 141 -1.74 -18.95 -8.86
C LEU A 141 -1.13 -20.08 -9.69
N PRO A 142 -0.95 -19.91 -11.01
CA PRO A 142 -0.21 -20.85 -11.81
C PRO A 142 1.21 -21.06 -11.30
N GLN A 143 1.74 -22.28 -11.45
CA GLN A 143 3.15 -22.58 -11.12
C GLN A 143 4.13 -21.85 -12.05
N GLN A 144 3.78 -21.75 -13.33
CA GLN A 144 4.57 -21.03 -14.33
C GLN A 144 4.08 -19.58 -14.39
N ARG A 145 4.79 -18.69 -13.73
CA ARG A 145 4.57 -17.25 -13.69
C ARG A 145 5.87 -16.54 -13.40
N HIS A 146 5.93 -15.26 -13.65
CA HIS A 146 6.99 -14.36 -13.19
C HIS A 146 6.57 -13.73 -11.85
N SER A 147 7.38 -13.93 -10.82
CA SER A 147 7.10 -13.47 -9.46
C SER A 147 8.10 -12.41 -9.03
N GLN A 148 7.59 -11.32 -8.44
CA GLN A 148 8.40 -10.23 -7.91
C GLN A 148 8.02 -10.00 -6.44
N PHE A 149 8.99 -10.12 -5.56
CA PHE A 149 8.83 -9.98 -4.11
C PHE A 149 9.57 -8.74 -3.63
N PHE A 150 8.84 -7.79 -3.03
CA PHE A 150 9.40 -6.57 -2.50
C PHE A 150 9.14 -6.46 -0.99
N SER A 151 10.20 -6.08 -0.26
CA SER A 151 10.15 -5.86 1.18
C SER A 151 11.15 -4.78 1.59
N ALA A 152 10.90 -4.08 2.68
CA ALA A 152 11.89 -3.17 3.26
C ALA A 152 12.89 -3.90 4.17
N THR A 153 12.51 -5.07 4.69
CA THR A 153 13.33 -5.90 5.58
C THR A 153 13.37 -7.35 5.11
N LEU A 154 14.42 -8.08 5.48
CA LEU A 154 14.60 -9.51 5.19
C LEU A 154 14.67 -10.34 6.47
N SER A 155 13.62 -10.24 7.31
CA SER A 155 13.50 -11.10 8.50
C SER A 155 13.39 -12.59 8.11
N PRO A 156 13.65 -13.55 9.02
CA PRO A 156 13.54 -14.98 8.73
C PRO A 156 12.17 -15.38 8.17
N ASP A 157 11.08 -14.76 8.65
CA ASP A 157 9.73 -15.06 8.18
C ASP A 157 9.47 -14.49 6.79
N VAL A 158 10.00 -13.29 6.49
CA VAL A 158 9.96 -12.69 5.14
C VAL A 158 10.71 -13.56 4.15
N LEU A 159 11.92 -14.03 4.51
CA LEU A 159 12.72 -14.91 3.66
C LEU A 159 12.06 -16.28 3.44
N ARG A 160 11.34 -16.81 4.44
CA ARG A 160 10.58 -18.05 4.31
C ARG A 160 9.45 -17.89 3.29
N LEU A 161 8.68 -16.80 3.39
CA LEU A 161 7.63 -16.52 2.42
C LEU A 161 8.20 -16.28 1.01
N ALA A 162 9.31 -15.56 0.89
CA ALA A 162 9.96 -15.33 -0.40
C ALA A 162 10.34 -16.66 -1.07
N LYS A 163 10.94 -17.62 -0.33
CA LYS A 163 11.30 -18.97 -0.86
C LYS A 163 10.10 -19.78 -1.34
N GLU A 164 8.91 -19.59 -0.76
CA GLU A 164 7.68 -20.23 -1.22
C GLU A 164 7.13 -19.59 -2.51
N MET A 165 7.50 -18.34 -2.78
CA MET A 165 6.91 -17.55 -3.86
C MET A 165 7.78 -17.41 -5.11
N VAL A 166 9.10 -17.20 -4.94
CA VAL A 166 10.04 -16.93 -6.04
C VAL A 166 10.99 -18.10 -6.27
N LYS A 167 11.29 -18.37 -7.54
CA LYS A 167 12.17 -19.47 -7.96
C LYS A 167 13.46 -18.92 -8.56
N ASP A 168 14.60 -19.25 -7.97
CA ASP A 168 15.93 -18.78 -8.40
C ASP A 168 15.97 -17.27 -8.73
N PRO A 169 15.58 -16.40 -7.76
CA PRO A 169 15.37 -14.98 -8.04
C PRO A 169 16.68 -14.22 -8.22
N VAL A 170 16.64 -13.19 -9.03
CA VAL A 170 17.62 -12.10 -8.95
C VAL A 170 17.37 -11.34 -7.66
N GLN A 171 18.40 -11.27 -6.82
CA GLN A 171 18.32 -10.49 -5.58
C GLN A 171 18.89 -9.08 -5.81
N VAL A 172 18.07 -8.06 -5.52
CA VAL A 172 18.47 -6.66 -5.57
C VAL A 172 18.26 -6.05 -4.19
N THR A 173 19.33 -5.60 -3.56
CA THR A 173 19.27 -4.93 -2.27
C THR A 173 19.74 -3.49 -2.43
N ILE A 174 18.83 -2.54 -2.16
CA ILE A 174 19.15 -1.13 -2.10
C ILE A 174 19.31 -0.76 -0.64
N SER A 175 20.57 -0.78 -0.17
CA SER A 175 20.91 -0.27 1.17
C SER A 175 20.83 1.26 1.14
N PRO A 176 20.28 1.92 2.15
CA PRO A 176 20.41 3.37 2.26
C PRO A 176 21.89 3.72 2.36
N ASN A 177 22.39 4.60 1.49
CA ASN A 177 23.78 5.07 1.48
C ASN A 177 24.19 5.78 2.78
N GLN A 178 23.21 6.11 3.61
CA GLN A 178 23.37 6.64 4.97
C GLN A 178 22.21 6.15 5.84
N PRO A 179 22.44 5.85 7.14
CA PRO A 179 21.35 5.56 8.07
C PRO A 179 20.35 6.72 8.04
N THR A 180 19.07 6.40 7.97
CA THR A 180 17.95 7.37 7.96
C THR A 180 18.01 8.32 9.15
N VAL A 181 18.68 7.90 10.22
CA VAL A 181 18.88 8.66 11.46
C VAL A 181 19.62 9.99 11.24
N ASP A 182 20.59 10.03 10.32
CA ASP A 182 21.39 11.26 10.08
C ASP A 182 20.61 12.36 9.33
N LYS A 183 19.48 12.01 8.70
CA LYS A 183 18.63 12.97 7.96
C LYS A 183 17.46 13.51 8.78
N ILE A 184 17.21 12.96 9.99
CA ILE A 184 16.07 13.30 10.82
C ILE A 184 16.57 13.94 12.12
N ASN A 185 16.17 15.20 12.35
CA ASN A 185 16.43 15.85 13.63
C ASN A 185 15.46 15.30 14.69
N GLN A 186 15.94 14.39 15.54
CA GLN A 186 15.16 13.75 16.58
C GLN A 186 15.33 14.47 17.92
N LYS A 187 14.22 14.70 18.62
CA LYS A 187 14.19 15.32 19.96
C LYS A 187 13.30 14.55 20.89
N VAL A 188 13.72 14.40 22.14
CA VAL A 188 12.91 13.85 23.24
C VAL A 188 12.56 14.97 24.18
N MET A 189 11.29 15.05 24.57
CA MET A 189 10.77 16.00 25.56
C MET A 189 10.10 15.22 26.68
N PHE A 190 10.61 15.35 27.90
CA PHE A 190 10.01 14.78 29.10
C PHE A 190 8.85 15.66 29.55
N VAL A 191 7.67 15.09 29.71
CA VAL A 191 6.46 15.81 30.09
C VAL A 191 5.49 14.86 30.81
N ASP A 192 4.83 15.35 31.85
CA ASP A 192 3.79 14.58 32.55
C ASP A 192 2.58 14.33 31.67
N LYS A 193 1.96 13.17 31.87
CA LYS A 193 0.83 12.73 31.05
C LYS A 193 -0.30 13.77 30.90
N PRO A 194 -0.74 14.51 31.96
CA PRO A 194 -1.75 15.55 31.82
C PRO A 194 -1.35 16.71 30.90
N ASN A 195 -0.04 17.01 30.84
CA ASN A 195 0.51 18.18 30.13
C ASN A 195 0.86 17.88 28.67
N LYS A 196 0.79 16.61 28.21
CA LYS A 196 1.17 16.21 26.84
C LYS A 196 0.40 16.97 25.75
N ASP A 197 -0.92 17.11 25.93
CA ASP A 197 -1.76 17.78 24.96
C ASP A 197 -1.46 19.30 24.90
N GLY A 198 -1.20 19.91 26.08
CA GLY A 198 -0.77 21.32 26.19
C GLY A 198 0.56 21.57 25.48
N LEU A 199 1.54 20.66 25.70
CA LEU A 199 2.84 20.72 25.00
C LEU A 199 2.67 20.60 23.48
N LEU A 200 1.82 19.68 23.00
CA LEU A 200 1.55 19.54 21.58
C LEU A 200 0.97 20.81 20.98
N ILE A 201 -0.06 21.40 21.64
CA ILE A 201 -0.68 22.65 21.21
C ILE A 201 0.35 23.79 21.20
N HIS A 202 1.17 23.91 22.26
CA HIS A 202 2.22 24.92 22.34
C HIS A 202 3.24 24.79 21.19
N LEU A 203 3.72 23.57 20.92
CA LEU A 203 4.67 23.30 19.82
C LEU A 203 4.07 23.68 18.46
N LEU A 204 2.81 23.36 18.22
CA LEU A 204 2.14 23.68 16.95
C LEU A 204 1.86 25.18 16.82
N SER A 205 1.53 25.89 17.92
CA SER A 205 1.25 27.31 17.91
C SER A 205 2.51 28.16 17.82
N SER A 206 3.61 27.76 18.49
CA SER A 206 4.86 28.51 18.53
C SER A 206 5.78 28.25 17.31
N ARG A 207 5.44 27.29 16.45
CA ARG A 207 6.29 26.88 15.31
C ARG A 207 5.49 26.87 14.02
N PRO A 208 5.33 28.01 13.36
CA PRO A 208 4.62 28.11 12.08
C PRO A 208 5.31 27.34 10.95
N GLU A 209 6.61 27.08 11.06
CA GLU A 209 7.37 26.25 10.13
C GLU A 209 6.89 24.79 10.09
N PHE A 210 6.21 24.31 11.12
CA PHE A 210 5.55 23.01 11.12
C PHE A 210 4.25 23.05 10.29
N SER A 211 4.39 23.15 8.99
CA SER A 211 3.29 23.30 8.03
C SER A 211 2.50 22.01 7.80
N ARG A 212 3.15 20.84 7.92
CA ARG A 212 2.55 19.51 7.84
C ARG A 212 3.07 18.61 8.94
N VAL A 213 2.21 18.19 9.83
CA VAL A 213 2.57 17.43 11.04
C VAL A 213 1.76 16.14 11.12
N ILE A 214 2.42 15.02 11.39
CA ILE A 214 1.76 13.76 11.74
C ILE A 214 1.95 13.53 13.22
N VAL A 215 0.85 13.29 13.93
CA VAL A 215 0.85 12.93 15.36
C VAL A 215 0.43 11.47 15.48
N PHE A 216 1.31 10.63 16.03
CA PHE A 216 0.96 9.25 16.30
C PHE A 216 0.33 9.09 17.69
N ALA A 217 -0.86 8.51 17.74
CA ALA A 217 -1.57 8.19 18.97
C ALA A 217 -1.69 6.67 19.14
N ARG A 218 -1.66 6.22 20.39
CA ARG A 218 -1.69 4.78 20.69
C ARG A 218 -3.04 4.12 20.40
N THR A 219 -4.15 4.87 20.48
CA THR A 219 -5.50 4.33 20.34
C THR A 219 -6.36 5.20 19.42
N ARG A 220 -7.38 4.59 18.78
CA ARG A 220 -8.37 5.25 17.95
C ARG A 220 -9.09 6.38 18.68
N HIS A 221 -9.62 6.08 19.86
CA HIS A 221 -10.27 7.08 20.72
C HIS A 221 -9.30 8.19 21.16
N GLY A 222 -8.04 7.85 21.44
CA GLY A 222 -6.99 8.85 21.72
C GLY A 222 -6.77 9.80 20.58
N SER A 223 -6.76 9.31 19.34
CA SER A 223 -6.64 10.14 18.13
C SER A 223 -7.77 11.14 18.01
N ASP A 224 -9.03 10.70 18.19
CA ASP A 224 -10.19 11.59 18.13
C ASP A 224 -10.17 12.64 19.23
N LYS A 225 -9.74 12.26 20.45
CA LYS A 225 -9.61 13.20 21.59
C LYS A 225 -8.54 14.26 21.33
N ILE A 226 -7.40 13.88 20.73
CA ILE A 226 -6.35 14.83 20.35
C ILE A 226 -6.87 15.79 19.29
N VAL A 227 -7.53 15.29 18.24
CA VAL A 227 -8.14 16.14 17.20
C VAL A 227 -9.11 17.15 17.78
N LYS A 228 -10.00 16.73 18.71
CA LYS A 228 -10.93 17.64 19.38
C LYS A 228 -10.19 18.76 20.12
N LYS A 229 -9.11 18.46 20.85
CA LYS A 229 -8.30 19.46 21.57
C LYS A 229 -7.59 20.41 20.62
N LEU A 230 -7.02 19.90 19.51
CA LEU A 230 -6.37 20.73 18.51
C LEU A 230 -7.36 21.69 17.83
N ARG A 231 -8.55 21.22 17.48
CA ARG A 231 -9.62 22.06 16.90
C ARG A 231 -10.11 23.14 17.86
N ASN A 232 -10.22 22.83 19.16
CA ASN A 232 -10.55 23.83 20.19
C ASN A 232 -9.46 24.92 20.34
N ALA A 233 -8.23 24.60 19.96
CA ALA A 233 -7.11 25.55 19.89
C ALA A 233 -6.93 26.14 18.47
N GLU A 234 -7.97 26.11 17.62
CA GLU A 234 -8.00 26.63 16.26
C GLU A 234 -6.97 26.00 15.29
N ILE A 235 -6.42 24.83 15.65
CA ILE A 235 -5.49 24.07 14.82
C ILE A 235 -6.27 23.05 13.99
N ARG A 236 -6.23 23.21 12.65
CA ARG A 236 -6.88 22.26 11.73
C ARG A 236 -6.25 20.87 11.80
N ALA A 237 -7.01 19.91 12.29
CA ALA A 237 -6.58 18.53 12.48
C ALA A 237 -7.67 17.52 12.10
N GLU A 238 -7.28 16.36 11.56
CA GLU A 238 -8.15 15.22 11.27
C GLU A 238 -7.53 13.94 11.81
N ALA A 239 -8.39 12.97 12.21
CA ALA A 239 -7.93 11.65 12.64
C ALA A 239 -8.00 10.63 11.50
N ILE A 240 -6.99 9.73 11.44
CA ILE A 240 -7.00 8.58 10.55
C ILE A 240 -6.76 7.28 11.34
N HIS A 241 -7.76 6.41 11.36
CA HIS A 241 -7.72 5.10 12.03
C HIS A 241 -8.80 4.17 11.47
N SER A 242 -8.82 2.89 11.91
CA SER A 242 -9.70 1.86 11.37
C SER A 242 -11.20 2.12 11.51
N ASP A 243 -11.63 2.91 12.51
CA ASP A 243 -13.05 3.23 12.74
C ASP A 243 -13.57 4.37 11.83
N LYS A 244 -12.67 5.04 11.10
CA LYS A 244 -13.08 6.02 10.08
C LYS A 244 -13.47 5.29 8.79
N THR A 245 -14.52 5.78 8.12
CA THR A 245 -14.89 5.28 6.81
C THR A 245 -13.74 5.47 5.82
N GLN A 246 -13.65 4.62 4.80
CA GLN A 246 -12.59 4.74 3.79
C GLN A 246 -12.61 6.11 3.10
N ARG A 247 -13.80 6.66 2.85
CA ARG A 247 -13.96 8.01 2.29
C ARG A 247 -13.33 9.07 3.20
N ALA A 248 -13.66 9.07 4.49
CA ALA A 248 -13.09 10.03 5.44
C ALA A 248 -11.55 9.93 5.53
N ARG A 249 -11.00 8.71 5.47
CA ARG A 249 -9.55 8.48 5.46
C ARG A 249 -8.90 9.04 4.19
N THR A 250 -9.50 8.79 3.03
CA THR A 250 -9.04 9.33 1.74
C THR A 250 -9.10 10.86 1.71
N ASP A 251 -10.20 11.43 2.18
CA ASP A 251 -10.39 12.90 2.22
C ASP A 251 -9.36 13.56 3.15
N ALA A 252 -9.11 12.98 4.34
CA ALA A 252 -8.12 13.48 5.29
C ALA A 252 -6.69 13.42 4.70
N LEU A 253 -6.32 12.31 4.06
CA LEU A 253 -5.02 12.16 3.40
C LEU A 253 -4.84 13.16 2.25
N ASN A 254 -5.84 13.34 1.41
CA ASN A 254 -5.80 14.29 0.31
C ASN A 254 -5.70 15.73 0.81
N ALA A 255 -6.47 16.08 1.86
CA ALA A 255 -6.39 17.40 2.47
C ALA A 255 -4.99 17.65 3.07
N PHE A 256 -4.38 16.64 3.69
CA PHE A 256 -3.04 16.72 4.25
C PHE A 256 -1.96 16.85 3.15
N ARG A 257 -2.04 16.04 2.09
CA ARG A 257 -1.13 16.11 0.93
C ARG A 257 -1.16 17.47 0.24
N ASN A 258 -2.36 18.06 0.11
CA ASN A 258 -2.56 19.33 -0.56
C ASN A 258 -2.34 20.55 0.35
N GLY A 259 -1.87 20.37 1.58
CA GLY A 259 -1.62 21.45 2.54
C GLY A 259 -2.88 22.12 3.13
N ARG A 260 -4.08 21.62 2.79
CA ARG A 260 -5.35 22.12 3.36
C ARG A 260 -5.55 21.68 4.82
N LEU A 261 -4.94 20.59 5.21
CA LEU A 261 -4.91 20.05 6.56
C LEU A 261 -3.48 20.13 7.10
N ARG A 262 -3.31 20.82 8.23
CA ARG A 262 -1.98 20.99 8.86
C ARG A 262 -1.57 19.78 9.68
N VAL A 263 -2.50 19.17 10.42
CA VAL A 263 -2.21 18.08 11.36
C VAL A 263 -3.04 16.85 11.03
N LEU A 264 -2.36 15.72 10.82
CA LEU A 264 -2.97 14.40 10.70
C LEU A 264 -2.65 13.59 11.96
N VAL A 265 -3.69 13.14 12.68
CA VAL A 265 -3.53 12.31 13.89
C VAL A 265 -3.80 10.86 13.53
N ALA A 266 -2.79 9.99 13.62
CA ALA A 266 -2.86 8.60 13.18
C ALA A 266 -2.64 7.60 14.32
N THR A 267 -3.19 6.41 14.18
CA THR A 267 -2.85 5.26 15.03
C THR A 267 -1.85 4.35 14.37
#